data_8d6ebfd8044a1a5cd8efdacebcde212c
#
_entry.id   8d6ebfd8044a1a5cd8efdacebcde212c
#
_cell.length_a   1.000
_cell.length_b   1.000
_cell.length_c   1.000
_cell.angle_alpha   90.00
_cell.angle_beta   90.00
_cell.angle_gamma   90.00
#
_symmetry.space_group_name_H-M   'P 1'
#
loop_
_entity.id
_entity.type
_entity.pdbx_description
1 polymer ?
#
loop_
_entity_poly.entity_id
_entity_poly.type
_entity_poly.pdbx_seq_one_letter_code
_entity_poly.pdbx_strand_id
1 'polypeptide(L)'
;MRKLLSTFIFALMTMVTFAQGEHMTFKGIPLQGPLNTFIQKLKDKGFTHMEQTKDGALLKGKFATYNDCLVFVYTEKSNVSSVVVLFPEQETWNAITNRYYTLKEMLTEKYGMPETIERFSDEEPISDFLRFYALLKDECIYKSEFKTKNGSIVLTMKKVDYRTASVIIKYNDNINEEESRKTMMDDL
;
A
#
# COMPACT_ATOMS: atom_id res chain seq x y z
N MET A 1 13.37 -26.71 -67.04
CA MET A 1 12.69 -26.85 -65.76
C MET A 1 13.61 -26.29 -64.68
N ARG A 2 13.42 -25.05 -64.33
CA ARG A 2 14.21 -24.36 -63.29
C ARG A 2 13.39 -24.36 -61.97
N LYS A 3 13.91 -25.08 -60.99
CA LYS A 3 13.35 -25.07 -59.65
C LYS A 3 13.81 -23.80 -58.95
N LEU A 4 12.88 -22.86 -58.65
CA LEU A 4 13.09 -21.71 -57.79
C LEU A 4 13.03 -22.17 -56.34
N LEU A 5 14.17 -22.16 -55.67
CA LEU A 5 14.26 -22.38 -54.21
C LEU A 5 13.97 -21.04 -53.53
N SER A 6 12.78 -20.92 -52.98
CA SER A 6 12.38 -19.74 -52.17
C SER A 6 12.90 -19.94 -50.75
N THR A 7 13.99 -19.24 -50.42
CA THR A 7 14.55 -19.21 -49.06
C THR A 7 13.74 -18.23 -48.21
N PHE A 8 12.91 -18.77 -47.33
CA PHE A 8 12.14 -18.01 -46.37
C PHE A 8 13.09 -17.65 -45.18
N ILE A 9 13.62 -16.44 -45.19
CA ILE A 9 14.37 -15.89 -44.05
C ILE A 9 13.36 -15.45 -43.03
N PHE A 10 13.17 -16.27 -41.99
CA PHE A 10 12.42 -15.92 -40.83
C PHE A 10 13.31 -15.00 -39.97
N ALA A 11 13.11 -13.69 -40.07
CA ALA A 11 13.76 -12.73 -39.20
C ALA A 11 13.14 -12.88 -37.78
N LEU A 12 13.86 -13.56 -36.90
CA LEU A 12 13.56 -13.63 -35.47
C LEU A 12 13.85 -12.24 -34.88
N MET A 13 12.84 -11.36 -34.87
CA MET A 13 12.87 -10.17 -34.02
C MET A 13 12.80 -10.64 -32.57
N THR A 14 13.96 -10.82 -31.96
CA THR A 14 14.06 -10.87 -30.50
C THR A 14 13.65 -9.50 -29.97
N MET A 15 12.37 -9.37 -29.54
CA MET A 15 11.95 -8.27 -28.70
C MET A 15 12.73 -8.42 -27.40
N VAL A 16 13.78 -7.62 -27.24
CA VAL A 16 14.39 -7.36 -25.95
C VAL A 16 13.37 -6.54 -25.18
N THR A 17 12.44 -7.22 -24.52
CA THR A 17 11.66 -6.61 -23.47
C THR A 17 12.66 -6.30 -22.36
N PHE A 18 13.09 -5.05 -22.27
CA PHE A 18 13.66 -4.54 -21.03
C PHE A 18 12.61 -4.85 -19.97
N ALA A 19 12.92 -5.76 -19.09
CA ALA A 19 12.12 -6.02 -17.91
C ALA A 19 12.23 -4.75 -17.01
N GLN A 20 11.46 -3.70 -17.34
CA GLN A 20 11.13 -2.68 -16.37
C GLN A 20 10.52 -3.42 -15.21
N GLY A 21 11.09 -3.23 -14.02
CA GLY A 21 10.57 -3.85 -12.80
C GLY A 21 9.05 -3.63 -12.75
N GLU A 22 8.33 -4.65 -12.34
CA GLU A 22 6.88 -4.52 -12.19
C GLU A 22 6.59 -3.61 -11.00
N HIS A 23 5.69 -2.65 -11.18
CA HIS A 23 5.20 -1.82 -10.09
C HIS A 23 4.39 -2.62 -9.07
N MET A 24 4.44 -2.21 -7.82
CA MET A 24 3.52 -2.68 -6.79
C MET A 24 2.07 -2.42 -7.22
N THR A 25 1.15 -3.31 -6.86
CA THR A 25 -0.26 -3.15 -7.24
C THR A 25 -1.18 -2.96 -6.04
N PHE A 26 -2.16 -2.06 -6.17
CA PHE A 26 -3.30 -1.95 -5.27
C PHE A 26 -4.57 -2.41 -5.98
N LYS A 27 -5.26 -3.43 -5.47
CA LYS A 27 -6.45 -4.04 -6.12
C LYS A 27 -6.19 -4.48 -7.57
N GLY A 28 -4.95 -4.88 -7.88
CA GLY A 28 -4.53 -5.24 -9.24
C GLY A 28 -4.30 -4.05 -10.17
N ILE A 29 -4.25 -2.82 -9.63
CA ILE A 29 -3.91 -1.61 -10.38
C ILE A 29 -2.47 -1.25 -10.03
N PRO A 30 -1.53 -1.17 -10.98
CA PRO A 30 -0.14 -0.77 -10.72
C PRO A 30 -0.06 0.65 -10.15
N LEU A 31 0.83 0.87 -9.18
CA LEU A 31 1.09 2.20 -8.57
C LEU A 31 1.95 3.03 -9.52
N GLN A 32 1.35 3.47 -10.62
CA GLN A 32 2.02 4.27 -11.65
C GLN A 32 1.04 5.11 -12.46
N GLY A 33 1.58 6.08 -13.17
CA GLY A 33 0.84 6.90 -14.14
C GLY A 33 -0.06 7.96 -13.51
N PRO A 34 -0.86 8.64 -14.35
CA PRO A 34 -1.63 9.81 -13.92
C PRO A 34 -2.73 9.48 -12.90
N LEU A 35 -2.86 10.35 -11.88
CA LEU A 35 -3.83 10.21 -10.78
C LEU A 35 -5.27 9.99 -11.29
N ASN A 36 -5.73 10.75 -12.28
CA ASN A 36 -7.10 10.64 -12.79
C ASN A 36 -7.40 9.26 -13.39
N THR A 37 -6.43 8.66 -14.07
CA THR A 37 -6.56 7.29 -14.61
C THR A 37 -6.65 6.27 -13.49
N PHE A 38 -5.87 6.44 -12.43
CA PHE A 38 -5.88 5.56 -11.26
C PHE A 38 -7.21 5.66 -10.50
N ILE A 39 -7.71 6.90 -10.27
CA ILE A 39 -9.03 7.16 -9.66
C ILE A 39 -10.13 6.46 -10.45
N GLN A 40 -10.13 6.59 -11.79
CA GLN A 40 -11.17 5.94 -12.61
C GLN A 40 -11.15 4.42 -12.44
N LYS A 41 -9.98 3.79 -12.47
CA LYS A 41 -9.84 2.34 -12.24
C LYS A 41 -10.32 1.92 -10.84
N LEU A 42 -10.12 2.76 -9.81
CA LEU A 42 -10.64 2.49 -8.46
C LEU A 42 -12.17 2.64 -8.42
N LYS A 43 -12.75 3.61 -9.11
CA LYS A 43 -14.22 3.75 -9.25
C LYS A 43 -14.83 2.51 -9.90
N ASP A 44 -14.21 1.96 -10.93
CA ASP A 44 -14.64 0.72 -11.60
C ASP A 44 -14.57 -0.50 -10.65
N LYS A 45 -13.78 -0.41 -9.57
CA LYS A 45 -13.70 -1.42 -8.49
C LYS A 45 -14.62 -1.12 -7.29
N GLY A 46 -15.53 -0.15 -7.42
CA GLY A 46 -16.55 0.18 -6.43
C GLY A 46 -16.12 1.19 -5.37
N PHE A 47 -15.03 1.94 -5.58
CA PHE A 47 -14.68 3.06 -4.71
C PHE A 47 -15.38 4.35 -5.16
N THR A 48 -15.82 5.15 -4.19
CA THR A 48 -16.39 6.48 -4.42
C THR A 48 -15.31 7.53 -4.24
N HIS A 49 -15.08 8.36 -5.23
CA HIS A 49 -14.17 9.50 -5.14
C HIS A 49 -14.78 10.59 -4.26
N MET A 50 -14.03 11.10 -3.31
CA MET A 50 -14.48 12.11 -2.35
C MET A 50 -13.80 13.46 -2.57
N GLU A 51 -12.47 13.47 -2.66
CA GLU A 51 -11.68 14.69 -2.77
C GLU A 51 -10.41 14.45 -3.59
N GLN A 52 -9.92 15.50 -4.24
CA GLN A 52 -8.66 15.47 -4.99
C GLN A 52 -7.89 16.78 -4.82
N THR A 53 -6.58 16.66 -4.67
CA THR A 53 -5.62 17.75 -4.67
C THR A 53 -4.56 17.53 -5.74
N LYS A 54 -3.58 18.43 -5.85
CA LYS A 54 -2.42 18.20 -6.73
C LYS A 54 -1.54 17.01 -6.27
N ASP A 55 -1.53 16.73 -4.98
CA ASP A 55 -0.64 15.75 -4.34
C ASP A 55 -1.32 14.38 -4.10
N GLY A 56 -2.61 14.24 -4.46
CA GLY A 56 -3.32 12.98 -4.33
C GLY A 56 -4.83 13.07 -4.33
N ALA A 57 -5.47 11.96 -3.99
CA ALA A 57 -6.92 11.84 -3.91
C ALA A 57 -7.37 11.00 -2.71
N LEU A 58 -8.57 11.29 -2.23
CA LEU A 58 -9.29 10.52 -1.23
C LEU A 58 -10.48 9.81 -1.86
N LEU A 59 -10.55 8.50 -1.65
CA LEU A 59 -11.68 7.67 -2.05
C LEU A 59 -12.22 6.92 -0.82
N LYS A 60 -13.46 6.47 -0.92
CA LYS A 60 -14.12 5.63 0.09
C LYS A 60 -14.66 4.36 -0.55
N GLY A 61 -14.52 3.22 0.13
CA GLY A 61 -15.04 1.95 -0.41
C GLY A 61 -14.81 0.75 0.48
N LYS A 62 -15.14 -0.43 -0.06
CA LYS A 62 -14.93 -1.71 0.62
C LYS A 62 -13.54 -2.26 0.36
N PHE A 63 -12.83 -2.60 1.44
CA PHE A 63 -11.51 -3.25 1.36
C PHE A 63 -11.37 -4.37 2.40
N ALA A 64 -10.83 -5.53 2.01
CA ALA A 64 -10.62 -6.71 2.86
C ALA A 64 -11.86 -7.06 3.72
N THR A 65 -13.05 -7.07 3.11
CA THR A 65 -14.37 -7.28 3.72
C THR A 65 -14.93 -6.13 4.58
N TYR A 66 -14.10 -5.16 4.97
CA TYR A 66 -14.53 -3.98 5.73
C TYR A 66 -15.14 -2.92 4.80
N ASN A 67 -16.31 -2.42 5.18
CA ASN A 67 -16.96 -1.29 4.51
C ASN A 67 -16.33 0.03 5.00
N ASP A 68 -16.61 1.11 4.28
CA ASP A 68 -16.26 2.48 4.71
C ASP A 68 -14.76 2.75 4.93
N CYS A 69 -13.87 1.94 4.32
CA CYS A 69 -12.44 2.23 4.32
C CYS A 69 -12.15 3.50 3.51
N LEU A 70 -11.30 4.37 4.05
CA LEU A 70 -10.77 5.53 3.34
C LEU A 70 -9.47 5.12 2.62
N VAL A 71 -9.36 5.52 1.37
CA VAL A 71 -8.21 5.21 0.51
C VAL A 71 -7.58 6.51 0.04
N PHE A 72 -6.40 6.79 0.55
CA PHE A 72 -5.58 7.93 0.15
C PHE A 72 -4.61 7.47 -0.94
N VAL A 73 -4.70 8.06 -2.11
CA VAL A 73 -3.77 7.85 -3.22
C VAL A 73 -2.82 9.03 -3.26
N TYR A 74 -1.54 8.78 -3.10
CA TYR A 74 -0.51 9.82 -3.14
C TYR A 74 0.18 9.84 -4.50
N THR A 75 0.59 11.05 -4.91
CA THR A 75 1.34 11.25 -6.15
C THR A 75 2.68 11.92 -5.87
N GLU A 76 3.65 11.57 -6.69
CA GLU A 76 4.93 12.26 -6.79
C GLU A 76 5.17 12.63 -8.26
N LYS A 77 5.54 13.88 -8.52
CA LYS A 77 5.70 14.40 -9.91
C LYS A 77 4.50 14.06 -10.82
N SER A 78 3.27 14.14 -10.28
CA SER A 78 2.00 13.83 -10.96
C SER A 78 1.74 12.35 -11.26
N ASN A 79 2.62 11.44 -10.87
CA ASN A 79 2.44 9.99 -10.96
C ASN A 79 2.02 9.40 -9.61
N VAL A 80 1.15 8.39 -9.64
CA VAL A 80 0.76 7.65 -8.42
C VAL A 80 1.98 6.94 -7.86
N SER A 81 2.31 7.21 -6.58
CA SER A 81 3.49 6.69 -5.90
C SER A 81 3.19 5.72 -4.77
N SER A 82 2.12 5.95 -4.02
CA SER A 82 1.72 5.06 -2.92
C SER A 82 0.22 5.13 -2.65
N VAL A 83 -0.29 4.11 -1.95
CA VAL A 83 -1.69 4.05 -1.50
C VAL A 83 -1.74 3.72 -0.02
N VAL A 84 -2.54 4.47 0.72
CA VAL A 84 -2.80 4.24 2.15
C VAL A 84 -4.28 3.93 2.35
N VAL A 85 -4.58 2.81 3.00
CA VAL A 85 -5.93 2.41 3.39
C VAL A 85 -6.08 2.62 4.88
N LEU A 86 -7.01 3.47 5.27
CA LEU A 86 -7.45 3.67 6.64
C LEU A 86 -8.73 2.87 6.87
N PHE A 87 -8.72 1.95 7.81
CA PHE A 87 -9.90 1.17 8.20
C PHE A 87 -10.82 1.98 9.12
N PRO A 88 -12.10 1.61 9.26
CA PRO A 88 -12.99 2.27 10.20
C PRO A 88 -12.40 2.34 11.60
N GLU A 89 -12.58 3.48 12.24
CA GLU A 89 -12.00 3.79 13.54
C GLU A 89 -12.50 2.84 14.65
N GLN A 90 -11.70 2.72 15.71
CA GLN A 90 -11.98 1.94 16.90
C GLN A 90 -11.72 2.75 18.16
N GLU A 91 -12.48 2.45 19.21
CA GLU A 91 -12.44 3.15 20.51
C GLU A 91 -11.90 2.26 21.65
N THR A 92 -11.49 1.02 21.34
CA THR A 92 -11.01 0.07 22.34
C THR A 92 -9.79 -0.71 21.87
N TRP A 93 -8.94 -1.11 22.81
CA TRP A 93 -7.76 -1.93 22.56
C TRP A 93 -8.10 -3.25 21.87
N ASN A 94 -9.10 -3.98 22.40
CA ASN A 94 -9.49 -5.27 21.84
C ASN A 94 -10.01 -5.15 20.40
N ALA A 95 -10.78 -4.11 20.09
CA ALA A 95 -11.33 -3.94 18.74
C ALA A 95 -10.23 -3.65 17.72
N ILE A 96 -9.26 -2.79 18.07
CA ILE A 96 -8.19 -2.41 17.14
C ILE A 96 -7.17 -3.54 16.99
N THR A 97 -6.79 -4.24 18.07
CA THR A 97 -5.84 -5.36 18.00
C THR A 97 -6.43 -6.56 17.26
N ASN A 98 -7.69 -6.90 17.48
CA ASN A 98 -8.36 -7.96 16.73
C ASN A 98 -8.33 -7.66 15.22
N ARG A 99 -8.59 -6.42 14.81
CA ARG A 99 -8.49 -6.04 13.40
C ARG A 99 -7.06 -6.11 12.87
N TYR A 100 -6.11 -5.62 13.65
CA TYR A 100 -4.69 -5.66 13.29
C TYR A 100 -4.21 -7.09 13.06
N TYR A 101 -4.48 -8.00 13.98
CA TYR A 101 -4.04 -9.39 13.87
C TYR A 101 -4.77 -10.14 12.77
N THR A 102 -6.08 -9.92 12.57
CA THR A 102 -6.81 -10.49 11.43
C THR A 102 -6.20 -10.07 10.09
N LEU A 103 -5.91 -8.78 9.92
CA LEU A 103 -5.28 -8.28 8.69
C LEU A 103 -3.83 -8.77 8.55
N LYS A 104 -3.08 -8.87 9.64
CA LYS A 104 -1.72 -9.43 9.66
C LYS A 104 -1.72 -10.89 9.19
N GLU A 105 -2.64 -11.71 9.68
CA GLU A 105 -2.81 -13.10 9.25
C GLU A 105 -3.10 -13.18 7.75
N MET A 106 -4.10 -12.46 7.24
CA MET A 106 -4.44 -12.43 5.82
C MET A 106 -3.27 -11.97 4.93
N LEU A 107 -2.51 -10.98 5.38
CA LEU A 107 -1.33 -10.50 4.66
C LEU A 107 -0.18 -11.51 4.72
N THR A 108 -0.04 -12.23 5.84
CA THR A 108 0.96 -13.30 6.00
C THR A 108 0.68 -14.48 5.06
N GLU A 109 -0.57 -14.90 4.93
CA GLU A 109 -0.96 -15.94 3.97
C GLU A 109 -0.64 -15.54 2.53
N LYS A 110 -0.81 -14.27 2.20
CA LYS A 110 -0.64 -13.78 0.84
C LYS A 110 0.80 -13.40 0.46
N TYR A 111 1.55 -12.83 1.40
CA TYR A 111 2.85 -12.20 1.12
C TYR A 111 4.02 -12.81 1.91
N GLY A 112 3.74 -13.79 2.78
CA GLY A 112 4.74 -14.41 3.65
C GLY A 112 4.91 -13.68 4.98
N MET A 113 5.89 -14.13 5.78
CA MET A 113 6.12 -13.59 7.13
C MET A 113 6.64 -12.15 7.11
N PRO A 114 6.05 -11.24 7.90
CA PRO A 114 6.51 -9.85 7.99
C PRO A 114 7.68 -9.68 8.96
N GLU A 115 8.42 -8.61 8.78
CA GLU A 115 9.21 -8.01 9.86
C GLU A 115 8.25 -7.26 10.80
N THR A 116 8.25 -7.59 12.09
CA THR A 116 7.25 -7.09 13.04
C THR A 116 7.92 -6.38 14.22
N ILE A 117 7.34 -5.23 14.62
CA ILE A 117 7.65 -4.52 15.85
C ILE A 117 6.32 -4.31 16.58
N GLU A 118 6.18 -4.93 17.76
CA GLU A 118 5.00 -4.81 18.62
C GLU A 118 5.50 -4.58 20.04
N ARG A 119 5.48 -3.35 20.49
CA ARG A 119 5.99 -2.99 21.82
C ARG A 119 5.42 -1.67 22.32
N PHE A 120 5.41 -1.52 23.64
CA PHE A 120 5.23 -0.24 24.31
C PHE A 120 6.58 0.46 24.48
N SER A 121 6.57 1.79 24.64
CA SER A 121 7.77 2.59 24.86
C SER A 121 8.43 2.27 26.20
N ASP A 122 7.59 2.05 27.21
CA ASP A 122 7.97 1.61 28.55
C ASP A 122 7.39 0.22 28.86
N GLU A 123 7.13 -0.12 30.10
CA GLU A 123 6.49 -1.37 30.49
C GLU A 123 5.08 -1.48 29.91
N GLU A 124 4.70 -2.71 29.52
CA GLU A 124 3.38 -2.96 28.99
C GLU A 124 2.30 -2.66 30.03
N PRO A 125 1.30 -1.81 29.70
CA PRO A 125 0.24 -1.46 30.64
C PRO A 125 -0.62 -2.68 31.02
N ILE A 126 -1.05 -2.70 32.29
CA ILE A 126 -1.74 -3.84 32.90
C ILE A 126 -3.20 -4.03 32.45
N SER A 127 -3.80 -3.04 31.78
CA SER A 127 -5.19 -3.09 31.34
C SER A 127 -5.36 -2.62 29.90
N ASP A 128 -6.39 -3.12 29.22
CA ASP A 128 -6.72 -2.73 27.84
C ASP A 128 -7.04 -1.25 27.71
N PHE A 129 -7.62 -0.64 28.75
CA PHE A 129 -7.85 0.81 28.77
C PHE A 129 -6.53 1.57 28.72
N LEU A 130 -5.55 1.21 29.53
CA LEU A 130 -4.23 1.86 29.55
C LEU A 130 -3.42 1.56 28.29
N ARG A 131 -3.53 0.36 27.72
CA ARG A 131 -2.92 0.01 26.44
C ARG A 131 -3.47 0.87 25.29
N PHE A 132 -4.80 1.05 25.26
CA PHE A 132 -5.43 1.92 24.27
C PHE A 132 -5.02 3.39 24.47
N TYR A 133 -4.95 3.84 25.71
CA TYR A 133 -4.47 5.18 26.04
C TYR A 133 -3.01 5.40 25.60
N ALA A 134 -2.13 4.42 25.79
CA ALA A 134 -0.76 4.46 25.30
C ALA A 134 -0.70 4.57 23.77
N LEU A 135 -1.58 3.85 23.04
CA LEU A 135 -1.70 4.00 21.58
C LEU A 135 -2.12 5.41 21.17
N LEU A 136 -3.10 6.02 21.88
CA LEU A 136 -3.54 7.39 21.63
C LEU A 136 -2.46 8.44 21.95
N LYS A 137 -1.48 8.08 22.75
CA LYS A 137 -0.33 8.91 23.13
C LYS A 137 0.91 8.69 22.25
N ASP A 138 0.84 7.78 21.26
CA ASP A 138 2.00 7.31 20.49
C ASP A 138 3.10 6.65 21.38
N GLU A 139 2.72 6.10 22.53
CA GLU A 139 3.60 5.41 23.48
C GLU A 139 3.72 3.89 23.20
N CYS A 140 3.22 3.43 22.05
CA CYS A 140 3.43 2.07 21.55
C CYS A 140 3.59 2.04 20.03
N ILE A 141 4.25 0.98 19.56
CA ILE A 141 4.43 0.72 18.13
C ILE A 141 3.90 -0.67 17.84
N TYR A 142 2.92 -0.76 16.94
CA TYR A 142 2.43 -1.98 16.32
C TYR A 142 2.56 -1.83 14.82
N LYS A 143 3.59 -2.46 14.26
CA LYS A 143 3.95 -2.41 12.83
C LYS A 143 4.35 -3.78 12.35
N SER A 144 3.82 -4.20 11.19
CA SER A 144 4.26 -5.36 10.42
C SER A 144 4.56 -4.94 8.99
N GLU A 145 5.75 -5.25 8.51
CA GLU A 145 6.20 -4.89 7.17
C GLU A 145 6.43 -6.14 6.33
N PHE A 146 5.69 -6.25 5.24
CA PHE A 146 5.74 -7.34 4.28
C PHE A 146 6.55 -6.89 3.07
N LYS A 147 7.74 -7.45 2.89
CA LYS A 147 8.58 -7.19 1.72
C LYS A 147 8.12 -8.05 0.55
N THR A 148 7.96 -7.45 -0.60
CA THR A 148 7.61 -8.13 -1.86
C THR A 148 8.67 -7.83 -2.91
N LYS A 149 8.62 -8.54 -4.05
CA LYS A 149 9.52 -8.27 -5.18
C LYS A 149 9.38 -6.82 -5.69
N ASN A 150 8.17 -6.26 -5.64
CA ASN A 150 7.83 -5.01 -6.32
C ASN A 150 7.65 -3.82 -5.34
N GLY A 151 7.73 -4.06 -4.03
CA GLY A 151 7.52 -3.03 -3.03
C GLY A 151 7.35 -3.58 -1.62
N SER A 152 6.80 -2.77 -0.73
CA SER A 152 6.47 -3.18 0.63
C SER A 152 5.02 -2.86 1.00
N ILE A 153 4.48 -3.64 1.94
CA ILE A 153 3.17 -3.38 2.54
C ILE A 153 3.37 -3.21 4.03
N VAL A 154 3.02 -2.06 4.55
CA VAL A 154 3.14 -1.74 5.97
C VAL A 154 1.76 -1.74 6.61
N LEU A 155 1.53 -2.65 7.56
CA LEU A 155 0.37 -2.70 8.43
C LEU A 155 0.74 -2.07 9.78
N THR A 156 -0.09 -1.14 10.28
CA THR A 156 0.17 -0.48 11.57
C THR A 156 -1.13 -0.06 12.25
N MET A 157 -1.07 0.15 13.57
CA MET A 157 -2.11 0.84 14.31
C MET A 157 -1.66 2.29 14.57
N LYS A 158 -2.58 3.25 14.39
CA LYS A 158 -2.30 4.66 14.64
C LYS A 158 -3.52 5.37 15.24
N LYS A 159 -3.29 6.32 16.13
CA LYS A 159 -4.35 7.24 16.54
C LYS A 159 -4.87 8.02 15.34
N VAL A 160 -6.16 8.31 15.35
CA VAL A 160 -6.82 9.20 14.39
C VAL A 160 -7.10 10.55 15.08
N ASP A 161 -7.64 10.48 16.26
CA ASP A 161 -7.87 11.65 17.12
C ASP A 161 -7.59 11.33 18.61
N TYR A 162 -8.09 12.16 19.53
CA TYR A 162 -7.88 11.99 20.98
C TYR A 162 -8.68 10.84 21.59
N ARG A 163 -9.58 10.19 20.84
CA ARG A 163 -10.48 9.12 21.32
C ARG A 163 -10.45 7.86 20.47
N THR A 164 -10.01 7.97 19.24
CA THR A 164 -10.10 6.89 18.26
C THR A 164 -8.74 6.57 17.64
N ALA A 165 -8.60 5.31 17.25
CA ALA A 165 -7.45 4.82 16.49
C ALA A 165 -7.91 3.95 15.33
N SER A 166 -7.08 3.79 14.34
CA SER A 166 -7.34 2.95 13.18
C SER A 166 -6.17 2.03 12.84
N VAL A 167 -6.49 0.91 12.22
CA VAL A 167 -5.51 0.12 11.48
C VAL A 167 -5.31 0.75 10.11
N ILE A 168 -4.06 0.82 9.69
CA ILE A 168 -3.64 1.43 8.43
C ILE A 168 -2.83 0.40 7.65
N ILE A 169 -3.09 0.28 6.34
CA ILE A 169 -2.21 -0.44 5.42
C ILE A 169 -1.67 0.55 4.40
N LYS A 170 -0.34 0.62 4.28
CA LYS A 170 0.34 1.42 3.25
C LYS A 170 0.99 0.49 2.23
N TYR A 171 0.76 0.75 0.95
CA TYR A 171 1.41 0.12 -0.19
C TYR A 171 2.47 1.07 -0.73
N ASN A 172 3.72 0.63 -0.70
CA ASN A 172 4.87 1.35 -1.26
C ASN A 172 5.39 0.60 -2.49
N ASP A 173 5.82 1.35 -3.48
CA ASP A 173 6.37 0.82 -4.73
C ASP A 173 7.89 1.03 -4.77
N ASN A 174 8.68 -0.02 -5.01
CA ASN A 174 10.14 0.06 -4.99
C ASN A 174 10.69 0.98 -6.10
N ILE A 175 10.03 1.03 -7.26
CA ILE A 175 10.48 1.86 -8.38
C ILE A 175 10.30 3.33 -8.02
N ASN A 176 9.12 3.68 -7.50
CA ASN A 176 8.82 5.04 -7.07
C ASN A 176 9.73 5.48 -5.90
N GLU A 177 10.00 4.60 -4.94
CA GLU A 177 10.92 4.90 -3.82
C GLU A 177 12.36 5.10 -4.31
N GLU A 178 12.82 4.33 -5.29
CA GLU A 178 14.16 4.48 -5.86
C GLU A 178 14.28 5.79 -6.67
N GLU A 179 13.26 6.14 -7.46
CA GLU A 179 13.21 7.41 -8.19
C GLU A 179 13.20 8.62 -7.26
N SER A 180 12.41 8.56 -6.19
CA SER A 180 12.37 9.59 -5.15
C SER A 180 13.73 9.76 -4.47
N ARG A 181 14.39 8.64 -4.12
CA ARG A 181 15.72 8.67 -3.52
C ARG A 181 16.77 9.25 -4.46
N LYS A 182 16.76 8.90 -5.74
CA LYS A 182 17.68 9.49 -6.73
C LYS A 182 17.52 11.01 -6.80
N THR A 183 16.27 11.49 -6.88
CA THR A 183 15.99 12.94 -6.88
C THR A 183 16.54 13.62 -5.64
N MET A 184 16.33 13.05 -4.44
CA MET A 184 16.88 13.64 -3.21
C MET A 184 18.41 13.63 -3.18
N MET A 185 19.04 12.61 -3.76
CA MET A 185 20.51 12.56 -3.85
C MET A 185 21.09 13.57 -4.84
N ASP A 186 20.36 13.88 -5.91
CA ASP A 186 20.77 14.89 -6.89
C ASP A 186 20.71 16.32 -6.31
N ASP A 187 19.96 16.54 -5.23
CA ASP A 187 19.85 17.81 -4.51
C ASP A 187 20.94 18.00 -3.42
N LEU A 188 21.76 16.95 -3.13
CA LEU A 188 22.85 16.97 -2.13
C LEU A 188 24.21 17.25 -2.78
#